data_2be3f2467ee600fe380714e4d62c6dad
#
_entry.id   2be3f2467ee600fe380714e4d62c6dad
#
_cell.length_a   1.000
_cell.length_b   1.000
_cell.length_c   1.000
_cell.angle_alpha   90.00
_cell.angle_beta   90.00
_cell.angle_gamma   90.00
#
_symmetry.space_group_name_H-M   'P 1'
#
loop_
_entity.id
_entity.type
_entity.pdbx_description
1 polymer ?
#
loop_
_entity_poly.entity_id
_entity_poly.type
_entity_poly.pdbx_seq_one_letter_code
_entity_poly.pdbx_strand_id
1 'polypeptide(L)'
;MIKNSYCKRFTDCAQCPKAAQGTFVYRNFPRGQHFPADKCTQNCILFMIKGELLVNSQEYPGTSLRDGQFILQAIGSKIELLALTEVEYIVYWFNELPQICESYYREILNTSEAPLTYTPLVMNYRLSRFITDLGEYLTEGISCGPFIDIKSQELVFLLTCYYPRPQLSNFFYPISTYTESFQYFIMQNYNKVKNVEEFAHLGGYTVTTFRRLFRNMYGVPVYEWILDKKREGILDDLQHTKERITDISTRYGFDSLSHFAHFVKPLSEILPVL
;
A
#
# COMPACT_ATOMS: atom_id res chain seq x y z
N MET A 1 -21.30 -26.78 14.11
CA MET A 1 -21.73 -25.79 13.11
C MET A 1 -22.60 -24.73 13.79
N ILE A 2 -22.05 -23.59 14.12
CA ILE A 2 -22.79 -22.48 14.72
C ILE A 2 -23.50 -21.75 13.59
N LYS A 3 -24.83 -21.90 13.52
CA LYS A 3 -25.63 -21.14 12.57
C LYS A 3 -25.69 -19.68 13.06
N ASN A 4 -24.92 -18.81 12.43
CA ASN A 4 -24.99 -17.38 12.74
C ASN A 4 -26.28 -16.79 12.19
N SER A 5 -27.08 -16.20 13.10
CA SER A 5 -28.37 -15.58 12.77
C SER A 5 -28.22 -14.24 12.03
N TYR A 6 -27.03 -13.66 11.96
CA TYR A 6 -26.75 -12.33 11.37
C TYR A 6 -26.28 -12.38 9.92
N CYS A 7 -25.64 -13.47 9.51
CA CYS A 7 -25.22 -13.64 8.13
C CYS A 7 -25.52 -15.06 7.66
N LYS A 8 -26.42 -15.22 6.72
CA LYS A 8 -26.83 -16.55 6.20
C LYS A 8 -25.80 -17.22 5.29
N ARG A 9 -24.68 -16.53 4.95
CA ARG A 9 -23.67 -17.00 4.02
C ARG A 9 -22.28 -16.59 4.50
N PHE A 10 -21.62 -17.43 5.29
CA PHE A 10 -20.25 -17.21 5.75
C PHE A 10 -19.20 -17.31 4.64
N THR A 11 -19.48 -18.05 3.59
CA THR A 11 -18.50 -18.44 2.57
C THR A 11 -18.58 -17.59 1.29
N ASP A 12 -19.61 -16.75 1.15
CA ASP A 12 -19.81 -15.98 -0.09
C ASP A 12 -20.46 -14.62 0.22
N CYS A 13 -19.71 -13.76 0.88
CA CYS A 13 -20.17 -12.42 1.23
C CYS A 13 -19.82 -11.39 0.13
N ALA A 14 -19.88 -11.78 -1.14
CA ALA A 14 -19.73 -10.90 -2.30
C ALA A 14 -20.75 -9.73 -2.31
N GLN A 15 -21.78 -9.83 -1.49
CA GLN A 15 -22.83 -8.80 -1.36
C GLN A 15 -22.70 -7.92 -0.11
N CYS A 16 -21.60 -8.05 0.67
CA CYS A 16 -21.39 -7.15 1.79
C CYS A 16 -21.00 -5.76 1.26
N PRO A 17 -21.80 -4.70 1.55
CA PRO A 17 -21.59 -3.37 0.95
C PRO A 17 -20.34 -2.65 1.43
N LYS A 18 -19.61 -3.19 2.41
CA LYS A 18 -18.32 -2.68 2.88
C LYS A 18 -17.20 -3.61 2.44
N ALA A 19 -16.40 -3.17 1.48
CA ALA A 19 -15.10 -3.79 1.23
C ALA A 19 -14.24 -3.62 2.49
N ALA A 20 -13.65 -4.73 2.98
CA ALA A 20 -12.70 -4.67 4.08
C ALA A 20 -11.46 -3.85 3.68
N GLN A 21 -10.87 -3.10 4.61
CA GLN A 21 -9.64 -2.34 4.38
C GLN A 21 -8.42 -3.25 4.19
N GLY A 22 -8.53 -4.52 4.55
CA GLY A 22 -7.49 -5.53 4.40
C GLY A 22 -8.07 -6.93 4.21
N THR A 23 -7.19 -7.92 4.11
CA THR A 23 -7.59 -9.32 3.97
C THR A 23 -6.58 -10.22 4.66
N PHE A 24 -7.06 -11.16 5.48
CA PHE A 24 -6.25 -12.24 6.02
C PHE A 24 -6.42 -13.49 5.16
N VAL A 25 -5.29 -14.13 4.86
CA VAL A 25 -5.26 -15.35 4.05
C VAL A 25 -4.39 -16.39 4.75
N TYR A 26 -4.98 -17.53 5.10
CA TYR A 26 -4.26 -18.70 5.61
C TYR A 26 -3.65 -19.47 4.43
N ARG A 27 -2.42 -19.92 4.60
CA ARG A 27 -1.66 -20.70 3.61
C ARG A 27 -0.98 -21.88 4.26
N ASN A 28 -1.02 -23.00 3.54
CA ASN A 28 -0.29 -24.21 3.88
C ASN A 28 0.38 -24.72 2.60
N PHE A 29 1.70 -24.98 2.66
CA PHE A 29 2.47 -25.46 1.52
C PHE A 29 3.45 -26.54 1.94
N PRO A 30 3.69 -27.55 1.07
CA PRO A 30 4.68 -28.59 1.34
C PRO A 30 6.10 -28.02 1.21
N ARG A 31 7.05 -28.76 1.79
CA ARG A 31 8.48 -28.51 1.61
C ARG A 31 8.85 -28.42 0.11
N GLY A 32 9.68 -27.47 -0.24
CA GLY A 32 10.16 -27.25 -1.59
C GLY A 32 9.26 -26.38 -2.46
N GLN A 33 8.09 -25.94 -1.95
CA GLN A 33 7.26 -24.99 -2.67
C GLN A 33 8.03 -23.68 -2.82
N HIS A 34 8.20 -23.26 -4.08
CA HIS A 34 8.91 -22.03 -4.44
C HIS A 34 7.94 -21.02 -5.06
N PHE A 35 8.02 -19.79 -4.61
CA PHE A 35 7.34 -18.64 -5.16
C PHE A 35 8.41 -17.71 -5.74
N PRO A 36 8.50 -17.59 -7.08
CA PRO A 36 9.52 -16.77 -7.72
C PRO A 36 9.34 -15.30 -7.35
N ALA A 37 10.44 -14.55 -7.46
CA ALA A 37 10.47 -13.14 -7.11
C ALA A 37 9.41 -12.35 -7.88
N ASP A 38 8.46 -11.76 -7.14
CA ASP A 38 7.40 -10.93 -7.68
C ASP A 38 7.20 -9.68 -6.80
N LYS A 39 6.66 -8.63 -7.41
CA LYS A 39 6.36 -7.39 -6.69
C LYS A 39 5.10 -7.51 -5.83
N CYS A 40 5.20 -7.12 -4.57
CA CYS A 40 4.05 -6.97 -3.71
C CYS A 40 3.11 -5.90 -4.27
N THR A 41 1.86 -6.26 -4.53
CA THR A 41 0.82 -5.34 -5.02
C THR A 41 0.11 -4.58 -3.90
N GLN A 42 0.34 -5.00 -2.66
CA GLN A 42 -0.16 -4.39 -1.42
C GLN A 42 0.92 -4.52 -0.34
N ASN A 43 0.79 -3.74 0.73
CA ASN A 43 1.54 -4.02 1.94
C ASN A 43 1.08 -5.35 2.53
N CYS A 44 2.00 -6.11 3.10
CA CYS A 44 1.59 -7.32 3.80
C CYS A 44 2.44 -7.61 5.03
N ILE A 45 1.81 -8.24 6.02
CA ILE A 45 2.50 -8.84 7.16
C ILE A 45 2.31 -10.35 7.06
N LEU A 46 3.42 -11.08 7.10
CA LEU A 46 3.45 -12.54 7.06
C LEU A 46 3.76 -13.07 8.45
N PHE A 47 2.85 -13.87 9.02
CA PHE A 47 2.95 -14.47 10.35
C PHE A 47 3.17 -15.97 10.22
N MET A 48 4.34 -16.48 10.63
CA MET A 48 4.63 -17.91 10.61
C MET A 48 3.97 -18.62 11.78
N ILE A 49 3.13 -19.61 11.49
CA ILE A 49 2.50 -20.49 12.48
C ILE A 49 3.38 -21.71 12.69
N LYS A 50 3.84 -22.32 11.59
CA LYS A 50 4.64 -23.55 11.63
C LYS A 50 5.61 -23.62 10.46
N GLY A 51 6.79 -24.17 10.72
CA GLY A 51 7.80 -24.48 9.70
C GLY A 51 8.82 -23.37 9.49
N GLU A 52 9.56 -23.49 8.40
CA GLU A 52 10.66 -22.58 8.05
C GLU A 52 10.54 -22.17 6.58
N LEU A 53 10.49 -20.85 6.36
CA LEU A 53 10.35 -20.22 5.06
C LEU A 53 11.57 -19.33 4.79
N LEU A 54 12.32 -19.61 3.74
CA LEU A 54 13.38 -18.73 3.26
C LEU A 54 12.74 -17.55 2.53
N VAL A 55 13.02 -16.36 3.01
CA VAL A 55 12.58 -15.10 2.43
C VAL A 55 13.77 -14.40 1.80
N ASN A 56 13.61 -13.96 0.57
CA ASN A 56 14.62 -13.16 -0.13
C ASN A 56 13.96 -11.90 -0.69
N SER A 57 14.19 -10.77 -0.04
CA SER A 57 13.73 -9.44 -0.45
C SER A 57 14.79 -8.40 -0.14
N GLN A 58 14.54 -7.15 -0.52
CA GLN A 58 15.45 -6.05 -0.18
C GLN A 58 15.55 -5.85 1.33
N GLU A 59 14.44 -5.97 2.04
CA GLU A 59 14.37 -5.81 3.49
C GLU A 59 14.89 -7.04 4.24
N TYR A 60 14.69 -8.23 3.69
CA TYR A 60 15.04 -9.51 4.32
C TYR A 60 15.86 -10.39 3.36
N PRO A 61 17.11 -10.01 3.02
CA PRO A 61 17.95 -10.79 2.10
C PRO A 61 18.36 -12.13 2.72
N GLY A 62 17.94 -13.24 2.08
CA GLY A 62 18.31 -14.59 2.50
C GLY A 62 17.88 -14.93 3.94
N THR A 63 16.79 -14.35 4.43
CA THR A 63 16.35 -14.48 5.82
C THR A 63 15.47 -15.72 6.01
N SER A 64 15.81 -16.53 7.01
CA SER A 64 14.99 -17.67 7.43
C SER A 64 13.92 -17.22 8.43
N LEU A 65 12.65 -17.30 8.02
CA LEU A 65 11.49 -16.98 8.84
C LEU A 65 10.94 -18.26 9.46
N ARG A 66 10.84 -18.31 10.78
CA ARG A 66 10.50 -19.51 11.56
C ARG A 66 9.22 -19.35 12.36
N ASP A 67 8.80 -20.47 12.96
CA ASP A 67 7.64 -20.53 13.88
C ASP A 67 7.63 -19.35 14.85
N GLY A 68 6.47 -18.71 14.97
CA GLY A 68 6.28 -17.60 15.89
C GLY A 68 6.93 -16.29 15.47
N GLN A 69 7.49 -16.20 14.26
CA GLN A 69 8.06 -14.95 13.72
C GLN A 69 7.13 -14.30 12.71
N PHE A 70 7.32 -13.00 12.49
CA PHE A 70 6.60 -12.26 11.47
C PHE A 70 7.46 -11.17 10.85
N ILE A 71 7.15 -10.84 9.59
CA ILE A 71 7.82 -9.81 8.79
C ILE A 71 6.79 -8.94 8.09
N LEU A 72 7.23 -7.74 7.69
CA LEU A 72 6.46 -6.83 6.86
C LEU A 72 7.13 -6.69 5.50
N GLN A 73 6.34 -6.71 4.44
CA GLN A 73 6.76 -6.35 3.08
C GLN A 73 5.92 -5.17 2.59
N ALA A 74 6.60 -4.13 2.16
CA ALA A 74 5.92 -2.97 1.61
C ALA A 74 5.45 -3.23 0.17
N ILE A 75 4.43 -2.52 -0.24
CA ILE A 75 3.99 -2.50 -1.63
C ILE A 75 5.16 -2.16 -2.54
N GLY A 76 5.32 -2.91 -3.65
CA GLY A 76 6.39 -2.75 -4.64
C GLY A 76 7.70 -3.42 -4.29
N SER A 77 7.93 -3.85 -3.04
CA SER A 77 9.04 -4.75 -2.69
C SER A 77 8.97 -6.00 -3.53
N LYS A 78 10.12 -6.46 -4.03
CA LYS A 78 10.23 -7.79 -4.63
C LYS A 78 10.49 -8.80 -3.54
N ILE A 79 9.68 -9.85 -3.50
CA ILE A 79 9.82 -10.94 -2.55
C ILE A 79 9.84 -12.28 -3.28
N GLU A 80 10.79 -13.12 -2.91
CA GLU A 80 10.90 -14.51 -3.28
C GLU A 80 10.79 -15.37 -2.03
N LEU A 81 10.04 -16.48 -2.11
CA LEU A 81 9.82 -17.36 -0.96
C LEU A 81 10.12 -18.81 -1.34
N LEU A 82 10.79 -19.55 -0.45
CA LEU A 82 11.03 -20.99 -0.57
C LEU A 82 10.72 -21.69 0.75
N ALA A 83 9.79 -22.64 0.71
CA ALA A 83 9.45 -23.46 1.88
C ALA A 83 10.58 -24.49 2.16
N LEU A 84 11.34 -24.29 3.23
CA LEU A 84 12.41 -25.22 3.64
C LEU A 84 11.87 -26.46 4.33
N THR A 85 10.70 -26.34 4.96
CA THR A 85 9.92 -27.42 5.56
C THR A 85 8.48 -27.37 5.04
N GLU A 86 7.58 -28.21 5.53
CA GLU A 86 6.14 -27.91 5.45
C GLU A 86 5.87 -26.64 6.26
N VAL A 87 5.11 -25.69 5.69
CA VAL A 87 4.87 -24.37 6.29
C VAL A 87 3.38 -24.05 6.40
N GLU A 88 3.01 -23.43 7.52
CA GLU A 88 1.71 -22.84 7.75
C GLU A 88 1.91 -21.40 8.17
N TYR A 89 1.22 -20.46 7.48
CA TYR A 89 1.32 -19.04 7.80
C TYR A 89 0.05 -18.29 7.43
N ILE A 90 -0.13 -17.12 8.04
CA ILE A 90 -1.17 -16.16 7.66
C ILE A 90 -0.49 -14.94 7.06
N VAL A 91 -1.04 -14.45 5.94
CA VAL A 91 -0.68 -13.15 5.36
C VAL A 91 -1.83 -12.19 5.59
N TYR A 92 -1.52 -11.04 6.17
CA TYR A 92 -2.42 -9.90 6.24
C TYR A 92 -2.06 -8.91 5.14
N TRP A 93 -2.90 -8.81 4.13
CA TRP A 93 -2.79 -7.84 3.04
C TRP A 93 -3.56 -6.58 3.39
N PHE A 94 -2.95 -5.41 3.21
CA PHE A 94 -3.59 -4.13 3.52
C PHE A 94 -3.02 -3.00 2.65
N ASN A 95 -3.82 -1.94 2.49
CA ASN A 95 -3.36 -0.70 1.86
C ASN A 95 -2.90 0.29 2.92
N GLU A 96 -3.74 0.47 3.94
CA GLU A 96 -3.50 1.30 5.10
C GLU A 96 -3.81 0.48 6.36
N LEU A 97 -3.03 0.68 7.41
CA LEU A 97 -3.33 0.07 8.69
C LEU A 97 -4.55 0.75 9.32
N PRO A 98 -5.44 -0.01 9.97
CA PRO A 98 -6.52 0.57 10.76
C PRO A 98 -5.96 1.56 11.79
N GLN A 99 -6.49 2.79 11.76
CA GLN A 99 -6.09 3.84 12.70
C GLN A 99 -6.83 3.64 14.03
N ILE A 100 -6.10 3.27 15.08
CA ILE A 100 -6.64 3.20 16.44
C ILE A 100 -6.42 4.53 17.16
N CYS A 101 -5.25 5.15 16.95
CA CYS A 101 -4.91 6.46 17.49
C CYS A 101 -4.05 7.22 16.48
N GLU A 102 -4.57 8.34 15.95
CA GLU A 102 -3.90 9.11 14.91
C GLU A 102 -2.53 9.65 15.34
N SER A 103 -2.41 10.14 16.57
CA SER A 103 -1.15 10.65 17.10
C SER A 103 -0.09 9.55 17.19
N TYR A 104 -0.46 8.38 17.70
CA TYR A 104 0.44 7.25 17.84
C TYR A 104 0.87 6.69 16.47
N TYR A 105 -0.05 6.63 15.51
CA TYR A 105 0.23 6.18 14.15
C TYR A 105 1.22 7.10 13.43
N ARG A 106 1.03 8.42 13.54
CA ARG A 106 1.97 9.41 12.99
C ARG A 106 3.36 9.29 13.61
N GLU A 107 3.46 9.08 14.93
CA GLU A 107 4.75 8.90 15.61
C GLU A 107 5.50 7.63 15.17
N ILE A 108 4.78 6.54 14.89
CA ILE A 108 5.40 5.30 14.37
C ILE A 108 5.92 5.47 12.95
N LEU A 109 5.16 6.15 12.07
CA LEU A 109 5.52 6.30 10.67
C LEU A 109 6.50 7.45 10.40
N ASN A 110 6.58 8.45 11.28
CA ASN A 110 7.47 9.62 11.12
C ASN A 110 8.89 9.37 11.63
N THR A 111 9.35 8.14 11.67
CA THR A 111 10.73 7.83 12.06
C THR A 111 11.68 8.25 10.94
N SER A 112 12.59 9.18 11.25
CA SER A 112 13.50 9.79 10.27
C SER A 112 14.76 8.97 9.95
N GLU A 113 14.99 7.86 10.65
CA GLU A 113 16.20 7.06 10.48
C GLU A 113 15.88 5.65 9.99
N ALA A 114 16.50 5.26 8.87
CA ALA A 114 16.41 3.91 8.36
C ALA A 114 17.04 2.93 9.36
N PRO A 115 16.41 1.78 9.65
CA PRO A 115 17.05 0.75 10.43
C PRO A 115 18.26 0.22 9.68
N LEU A 116 19.35 -0.06 10.41
CA LEU A 116 20.58 -0.65 9.82
C LEU A 116 20.30 -2.02 9.20
N THR A 117 19.40 -2.78 9.81
CA THR A 117 18.98 -4.11 9.35
C THR A 117 17.53 -4.38 9.74
N TYR A 118 16.80 -5.04 8.85
CA TYR A 118 15.47 -5.56 9.17
C TYR A 118 15.60 -6.99 9.70
N THR A 119 14.98 -7.25 10.84
CA THR A 119 14.93 -8.60 11.43
C THR A 119 13.49 -9.02 11.66
N PRO A 120 13.16 -10.30 11.45
CA PRO A 120 11.85 -10.80 11.81
C PRO A 120 11.53 -10.51 13.28
N LEU A 121 10.33 -10.06 13.57
CA LEU A 121 9.85 -9.89 14.92
C LEU A 121 9.30 -11.22 15.44
N VAL A 122 9.39 -11.42 16.76
CA VAL A 122 8.84 -12.60 17.43
C VAL A 122 7.46 -12.28 17.96
N MET A 123 6.48 -13.13 17.67
CA MET A 123 5.14 -13.02 18.24
C MET A 123 5.19 -13.27 19.75
N ASN A 124 4.70 -12.30 20.54
CA ASN A 124 4.44 -12.56 21.94
C ASN A 124 3.24 -13.50 22.12
N TYR A 125 3.01 -13.98 23.34
CA TYR A 125 1.93 -14.92 23.64
C TYR A 125 0.55 -14.45 23.14
N ARG A 126 0.23 -13.15 23.29
CA ARG A 126 -1.07 -12.58 22.88
C ARG A 126 -1.26 -12.59 21.38
N LEU A 127 -0.24 -12.15 20.65
CA LEU A 127 -0.26 -12.13 19.18
C LEU A 127 -0.27 -13.56 18.62
N SER A 128 0.53 -14.47 19.20
CA SER A 128 0.56 -15.89 18.78
C SER A 128 -0.82 -16.52 18.93
N ARG A 129 -1.49 -16.31 20.06
CA ARG A 129 -2.85 -16.81 20.28
C ARG A 129 -3.86 -16.22 19.30
N PHE A 130 -3.79 -14.91 19.09
CA PHE A 130 -4.64 -14.23 18.09
C PHE A 130 -4.45 -14.83 16.68
N ILE A 131 -3.22 -15.08 16.25
CA ILE A 131 -2.91 -15.67 14.93
C ILE A 131 -3.40 -17.11 14.85
N THR A 132 -3.27 -17.91 15.92
CA THR A 132 -3.79 -19.28 15.95
C THR A 132 -5.32 -19.31 15.83
N ASP A 133 -6.02 -18.54 16.68
CA ASP A 133 -7.49 -18.45 16.66
C ASP A 133 -7.99 -17.93 15.30
N LEU A 134 -7.29 -16.95 14.71
CA LEU A 134 -7.61 -16.43 13.38
C LEU A 134 -7.43 -17.50 12.29
N GLY A 135 -6.38 -18.32 12.38
CA GLY A 135 -6.13 -19.44 11.46
C GLY A 135 -7.28 -20.45 11.48
N GLU A 136 -7.82 -20.78 12.65
CA GLU A 136 -8.98 -21.65 12.80
C GLU A 136 -10.21 -21.05 12.12
N TYR A 137 -10.53 -19.77 12.36
CA TYR A 137 -11.65 -19.10 11.67
C TYR A 137 -11.51 -19.10 10.14
N LEU A 138 -10.30 -18.81 9.64
CA LEU A 138 -10.05 -18.78 8.20
C LEU A 138 -10.16 -20.17 7.54
N THR A 139 -9.72 -21.22 8.23
CA THR A 139 -9.87 -22.63 7.75
C THR A 139 -11.31 -23.09 7.79
N GLU A 140 -12.13 -22.57 8.70
CA GLU A 140 -13.59 -22.77 8.72
C GLU A 140 -14.34 -21.95 7.66
N GLY A 141 -13.64 -21.08 6.90
CA GLY A 141 -14.22 -20.25 5.84
C GLY A 141 -14.81 -18.93 6.34
N ILE A 142 -14.48 -18.49 7.56
CA ILE A 142 -14.97 -17.22 8.12
C ILE A 142 -14.04 -16.09 7.66
N SER A 143 -14.46 -15.33 6.65
CA SER A 143 -13.67 -14.26 6.03
C SER A 143 -14.52 -13.05 5.55
N CYS A 144 -15.69 -12.82 6.16
CA CYS A 144 -16.52 -11.68 5.75
C CYS A 144 -15.92 -10.32 6.14
N GLY A 145 -16.22 -9.28 5.36
CA GLY A 145 -15.65 -7.93 5.54
C GLY A 145 -15.69 -7.40 6.98
N PRO A 146 -16.84 -7.39 7.67
CA PRO A 146 -16.92 -6.92 9.06
C PRO A 146 -16.06 -7.72 10.05
N PHE A 147 -15.93 -9.03 9.84
CA PHE A 147 -15.03 -9.87 10.64
C PHE A 147 -13.57 -9.48 10.41
N ILE A 148 -13.17 -9.33 9.14
CA ILE A 148 -11.81 -8.91 8.77
C ILE A 148 -11.49 -7.52 9.34
N ASP A 149 -12.42 -6.56 9.28
CA ASP A 149 -12.22 -5.22 9.84
C ASP A 149 -11.98 -5.25 11.36
N ILE A 150 -12.76 -6.02 12.11
CA ILE A 150 -12.58 -6.20 13.56
C ILE A 150 -11.22 -6.86 13.84
N LYS A 151 -10.87 -7.92 13.11
CA LYS A 151 -9.59 -8.62 13.28
C LYS A 151 -8.39 -7.77 12.90
N SER A 152 -8.53 -6.90 11.91
CA SER A 152 -7.50 -5.94 11.53
C SER A 152 -7.25 -4.89 12.62
N GLN A 153 -8.32 -4.38 13.25
CA GLN A 153 -8.22 -3.45 14.38
C GLN A 153 -7.60 -4.13 15.59
N GLU A 154 -8.02 -5.36 15.92
CA GLU A 154 -7.45 -6.16 17.01
C GLU A 154 -5.94 -6.40 16.78
N LEU A 155 -5.53 -6.76 15.56
CA LEU A 155 -4.12 -6.93 15.22
C LEU A 155 -3.31 -5.66 15.51
N VAL A 156 -3.75 -4.50 14.99
CA VAL A 156 -3.03 -3.24 15.20
C VAL A 156 -2.99 -2.87 16.68
N PHE A 157 -4.08 -3.09 17.40
CA PHE A 157 -4.11 -2.89 18.86
C PHE A 157 -3.08 -3.78 19.58
N LEU A 158 -2.99 -5.06 19.24
CA LEU A 158 -2.00 -5.98 19.83
C LEU A 158 -0.56 -5.55 19.52
N LEU A 159 -0.29 -5.14 18.28
CA LEU A 159 1.03 -4.63 17.91
C LEU A 159 1.38 -3.38 18.74
N THR A 160 0.49 -2.41 18.80
CA THR A 160 0.74 -1.13 19.49
C THR A 160 0.84 -1.26 21.01
N CYS A 161 0.12 -2.22 21.62
CA CYS A 161 0.14 -2.42 23.06
C CYS A 161 1.32 -3.25 23.57
N TYR A 162 1.85 -4.15 22.75
CA TYR A 162 2.81 -5.16 23.22
C TYR A 162 4.20 -5.05 22.61
N TYR A 163 4.41 -4.17 21.63
CA TYR A 163 5.73 -3.95 21.05
C TYR A 163 6.21 -2.52 21.33
N PRO A 164 7.49 -2.33 21.72
CA PRO A 164 8.05 -1.00 21.94
C PRO A 164 7.98 -0.13 20.67
N ARG A 165 7.70 1.18 20.85
CA ARG A 165 7.64 2.14 19.73
C ARG A 165 8.82 2.08 18.78
N PRO A 166 10.10 2.08 19.25
CA PRO A 166 11.25 2.02 18.35
C PRO A 166 11.25 0.75 17.48
N GLN A 167 10.79 -0.38 18.04
CA GLN A 167 10.70 -1.63 17.31
C GLN A 167 9.61 -1.58 16.23
N LEU A 168 8.44 -1.01 16.54
CA LEU A 168 7.36 -0.82 15.56
C LEU A 168 7.72 0.21 14.49
N SER A 169 8.41 1.29 14.86
CA SER A 169 8.90 2.28 13.87
C SER A 169 9.84 1.64 12.87
N ASN A 170 10.79 0.84 13.33
CA ASN A 170 11.68 0.09 12.43
C ASN A 170 10.91 -0.94 11.58
N PHE A 171 9.95 -1.63 12.19
CA PHE A 171 9.13 -2.64 11.50
C PHE A 171 8.29 -2.04 10.38
N PHE A 172 7.68 -0.87 10.59
CA PHE A 172 6.84 -0.18 9.60
C PHE A 172 7.61 0.77 8.68
N TYR A 173 8.91 0.98 8.90
CA TYR A 173 9.73 1.87 8.09
C TYR A 173 9.67 1.60 6.57
N PRO A 174 9.63 0.33 6.08
CA PRO A 174 9.50 0.07 4.65
C PRO A 174 8.25 0.71 4.01
N ILE A 175 7.16 0.83 4.76
CA ILE A 175 5.93 1.46 4.26
C ILE A 175 6.14 2.96 4.06
N SER A 176 6.75 3.67 5.02
CA SER A 176 6.99 5.12 4.93
C SER A 176 7.95 5.44 3.78
N THR A 177 9.06 4.72 3.69
CA THR A 177 10.06 4.89 2.61
C THR A 177 9.45 4.65 1.24
N TYR A 178 8.59 3.65 1.13
CA TYR A 178 7.95 3.36 -0.16
C TYR A 178 6.95 4.45 -0.55
N THR A 179 6.23 5.00 0.41
CA THR A 179 5.34 6.15 0.21
C THR A 179 6.11 7.36 -0.29
N GLU A 180 7.25 7.69 0.31
CA GLU A 180 8.13 8.77 -0.14
C GLU A 180 8.70 8.50 -1.54
N SER A 181 9.13 7.26 -1.82
CA SER A 181 9.63 6.85 -3.14
C SER A 181 8.55 6.96 -4.22
N PHE A 182 7.31 6.59 -3.92
CA PHE A 182 6.19 6.73 -4.86
C PHE A 182 5.87 8.20 -5.13
N GLN A 183 5.85 9.04 -4.10
CA GLN A 183 5.66 10.48 -4.25
C GLN A 183 6.76 11.11 -5.10
N TYR A 184 8.02 10.77 -4.82
CA TYR A 184 9.15 11.21 -5.63
C TYR A 184 9.02 10.77 -7.09
N PHE A 185 8.66 9.49 -7.31
CA PHE A 185 8.42 8.97 -8.66
C PHE A 185 7.33 9.77 -9.40
N ILE A 186 6.20 10.05 -8.73
CA ILE A 186 5.11 10.86 -9.30
C ILE A 186 5.61 12.24 -9.70
N MET A 187 6.29 12.94 -8.77
CA MET A 187 6.78 14.30 -9.01
C MET A 187 7.81 14.39 -10.13
N GLN A 188 8.64 13.35 -10.33
CA GLN A 188 9.65 13.31 -11.38
C GLN A 188 9.09 12.96 -12.78
N ASN A 189 7.90 12.38 -12.86
CA ASN A 189 7.43 11.78 -14.11
C ASN A 189 6.04 12.24 -14.58
N TYR A 190 5.25 12.95 -13.77
CA TYR A 190 3.87 13.30 -14.11
C TYR A 190 3.75 14.11 -15.41
N ASN A 191 4.76 14.92 -15.76
CA ASN A 191 4.80 15.74 -16.97
C ASN A 191 5.37 15.03 -18.19
N LYS A 192 5.92 13.80 -18.03
CA LYS A 192 6.57 13.01 -19.08
C LYS A 192 5.64 11.96 -19.69
N VAL A 193 4.50 11.71 -19.06
CA VAL A 193 3.56 10.65 -19.45
C VAL A 193 2.30 11.23 -20.08
N LYS A 194 1.74 10.52 -21.07
CA LYS A 194 0.56 10.96 -21.82
C LYS A 194 -0.75 10.53 -21.16
N ASN A 195 -0.73 9.40 -20.44
CA ASN A 195 -1.92 8.81 -19.84
C ASN A 195 -1.56 8.00 -18.57
N VAL A 196 -2.58 7.55 -17.87
CA VAL A 196 -2.44 6.81 -16.61
C VAL A 196 -1.81 5.43 -16.82
N GLU A 197 -2.07 4.81 -17.95
CA GLU A 197 -1.56 3.51 -18.35
C GLU A 197 -0.02 3.56 -18.51
N GLU A 198 0.47 4.55 -19.22
CA GLU A 198 1.91 4.80 -19.39
C GLU A 198 2.56 5.15 -18.06
N PHE A 199 1.91 5.95 -17.22
CA PHE A 199 2.42 6.31 -15.91
C PHE A 199 2.55 5.09 -14.98
N ALA A 200 1.53 4.25 -14.93
CA ALA A 200 1.57 3.01 -14.17
C ALA A 200 2.68 2.08 -14.65
N HIS A 201 2.79 1.90 -15.98
CA HIS A 201 3.81 1.06 -16.59
C HIS A 201 5.24 1.56 -16.30
N LEU A 202 5.46 2.87 -16.39
CA LEU A 202 6.77 3.48 -16.08
C LEU A 202 7.21 3.21 -14.63
N GLY A 203 6.26 3.20 -13.69
CA GLY A 203 6.50 2.84 -12.28
C GLY A 203 6.56 1.33 -12.02
N GLY A 204 6.30 0.49 -13.05
CA GLY A 204 6.22 -0.95 -12.89
C GLY A 204 4.97 -1.44 -12.14
N TYR A 205 3.89 -0.66 -12.18
CA TYR A 205 2.61 -0.98 -11.55
C TYR A 205 1.57 -1.45 -12.58
N THR A 206 0.60 -2.24 -12.12
CA THR A 206 -0.65 -2.37 -12.87
C THR A 206 -1.44 -1.07 -12.74
N VAL A 207 -2.27 -0.75 -13.74
CA VAL A 207 -3.10 0.47 -13.74
C VAL A 207 -4.00 0.55 -12.50
N THR A 208 -4.58 -0.58 -12.11
CA THR A 208 -5.44 -0.69 -10.93
C THR A 208 -4.67 -0.38 -9.64
N THR A 209 -3.48 -0.96 -9.47
CA THR A 209 -2.61 -0.71 -8.31
C THR A 209 -2.17 0.75 -8.27
N PHE A 210 -1.75 1.30 -9.42
CA PHE A 210 -1.31 2.69 -9.54
C PHE A 210 -2.41 3.68 -9.14
N ARG A 211 -3.62 3.55 -9.73
CA ARG A 211 -4.76 4.41 -9.42
C ARG A 211 -5.12 4.37 -7.94
N ARG A 212 -5.08 3.19 -7.33
CA ARG A 212 -5.36 3.04 -5.89
C ARG A 212 -4.32 3.72 -5.03
N LEU A 213 -3.01 3.48 -5.26
CA LEU A 213 -1.92 4.13 -4.55
C LEU A 213 -1.99 5.64 -4.66
N PHE A 214 -2.22 6.10 -5.87
CA PHE A 214 -2.32 7.52 -6.17
C PHE A 214 -3.48 8.18 -5.42
N ARG A 215 -4.66 7.56 -5.46
CA ARG A 215 -5.83 8.06 -4.75
C ARG A 215 -5.66 8.08 -3.24
N ASN A 216 -5.01 7.05 -2.68
CA ASN A 216 -4.70 7.00 -1.25
C ASN A 216 -3.75 8.14 -0.85
N MET A 217 -2.76 8.45 -1.71
CA MET A 217 -1.76 9.49 -1.41
C MET A 217 -2.28 10.92 -1.63
N TYR A 218 -2.99 11.15 -2.71
CA TYR A 218 -3.40 12.50 -3.15
C TYR A 218 -4.89 12.79 -2.94
N GLY A 219 -5.71 11.80 -2.59
CA GLY A 219 -7.15 11.97 -2.34
C GLY A 219 -8.00 12.12 -3.61
N VAL A 220 -7.37 12.31 -4.77
CA VAL A 220 -8.01 12.60 -6.05
C VAL A 220 -7.57 11.63 -7.14
N PRO A 221 -8.36 11.46 -8.23
CA PRO A 221 -7.93 10.66 -9.38
C PRO A 221 -6.68 11.20 -10.05
N VAL A 222 -5.86 10.29 -10.62
CA VAL A 222 -4.59 10.64 -11.30
C VAL A 222 -4.77 11.72 -12.35
N TYR A 223 -5.79 11.57 -13.18
CA TYR A 223 -6.04 12.49 -14.30
C TYR A 223 -6.39 13.90 -13.82
N GLU A 224 -7.25 14.03 -12.83
CA GLU A 224 -7.61 15.32 -12.22
C GLU A 224 -6.37 16.01 -11.64
N TRP A 225 -5.57 15.29 -10.89
CA TRP A 225 -4.35 15.83 -10.29
C TRP A 225 -3.33 16.30 -11.36
N ILE A 226 -3.14 15.52 -12.44
CA ILE A 226 -2.26 15.93 -13.57
C ILE A 226 -2.77 17.22 -14.21
N LEU A 227 -4.08 17.34 -14.41
CA LEU A 227 -4.68 18.56 -14.97
C LEU A 227 -4.44 19.76 -14.05
N ASP A 228 -4.58 19.59 -12.73
CA ASP A 228 -4.35 20.66 -11.77
C ASP A 228 -2.88 21.07 -11.75
N LYS A 229 -1.94 20.10 -11.79
CA LYS A 229 -0.51 20.40 -11.90
C LYS A 229 -0.14 21.10 -13.20
N LYS A 230 -0.77 20.73 -14.31
CA LYS A 230 -0.60 21.47 -15.58
C LYS A 230 -1.13 22.91 -15.47
N ARG A 231 -2.27 23.12 -14.81
CA ARG A 231 -2.82 24.46 -14.57
C ARG A 231 -1.88 25.32 -13.74
N GLU A 232 -1.39 24.77 -12.62
CA GLU A 232 -0.42 25.47 -11.76
C GLU A 232 0.83 25.89 -12.56
N GLY A 233 1.43 24.97 -13.31
CA GLY A 233 2.62 25.26 -14.11
C GLY A 233 2.37 26.28 -15.24
N ILE A 234 1.23 26.22 -15.92
CA ILE A 234 0.85 27.20 -16.93
C ILE A 234 0.68 28.59 -16.32
N LEU A 235 0.04 28.68 -15.16
CA LEU A 235 -0.12 29.96 -14.44
C LEU A 235 1.22 30.56 -14.05
N ASP A 236 2.12 29.74 -13.51
CA ASP A 236 3.46 30.19 -13.13
C ASP A 236 4.23 30.71 -14.35
N ASP A 237 4.21 29.97 -15.47
CA ASP A 237 4.83 30.38 -16.73
C ASP A 237 4.24 31.69 -17.28
N LEU A 238 2.91 31.82 -17.26
CA LEU A 238 2.24 33.07 -17.73
C LEU A 238 2.54 34.27 -16.86
N GLN A 239 2.76 34.11 -15.56
CA GLN A 239 3.02 35.19 -14.62
C GLN A 239 4.50 35.59 -14.56
N HIS A 240 5.41 34.62 -14.67
CA HIS A 240 6.82 34.85 -14.38
C HIS A 240 7.75 34.75 -15.61
N THR A 241 7.23 34.33 -16.76
CA THR A 241 8.04 34.26 -17.99
C THR A 241 7.60 35.30 -19.02
N LYS A 242 8.53 35.70 -19.91
CA LYS A 242 8.24 36.53 -21.10
C LYS A 242 8.08 35.66 -22.35
N GLU A 243 7.85 34.38 -22.20
CA GLU A 243 7.68 33.46 -23.30
C GLU A 243 6.36 33.73 -24.06
N ARG A 244 6.33 33.37 -25.34
CA ARG A 244 5.10 33.50 -26.13
C ARG A 244 4.09 32.47 -25.67
N ILE A 245 2.82 32.86 -25.65
CA ILE A 245 1.70 31.94 -25.32
C ILE A 245 1.70 30.68 -26.19
N THR A 246 2.13 30.79 -27.46
CA THR A 246 2.31 29.66 -28.38
C THR A 246 3.33 28.65 -27.88
N ASP A 247 4.44 29.11 -27.31
CA ASP A 247 5.53 28.26 -26.86
C ASP A 247 5.14 27.54 -25.56
N ILE A 248 4.50 28.27 -24.64
CA ILE A 248 3.88 27.70 -23.42
C ILE A 248 2.85 26.65 -23.79
N SER A 249 1.91 26.95 -24.69
CA SER A 249 0.88 26.03 -25.18
C SER A 249 1.48 24.71 -25.69
N THR A 250 2.51 24.82 -26.53
CA THR A 250 3.22 23.67 -27.10
C THR A 250 3.95 22.85 -26.03
N ARG A 251 4.60 23.52 -25.06
CA ARG A 251 5.31 22.85 -23.93
C ARG A 251 4.38 21.98 -23.12
N TYR A 252 3.15 22.43 -22.87
CA TYR A 252 2.14 21.65 -22.12
C TYR A 252 1.32 20.68 -22.99
N GLY A 253 1.69 20.53 -24.26
CA GLY A 253 1.13 19.51 -25.16
C GLY A 253 -0.26 19.84 -25.70
N PHE A 254 -0.56 21.14 -25.92
CA PHE A 254 -1.80 21.56 -26.56
C PHE A 254 -1.61 21.69 -28.08
N ASP A 255 -2.47 21.02 -28.82
CA ASP A 255 -2.43 21.03 -30.30
C ASP A 255 -2.98 22.32 -30.90
N SER A 256 -3.68 23.15 -30.11
CA SER A 256 -4.23 24.43 -30.58
C SER A 256 -4.32 25.47 -29.47
N LEU A 257 -4.13 26.73 -29.83
CA LEU A 257 -4.30 27.86 -28.90
C LEU A 257 -5.75 28.00 -28.41
N SER A 258 -6.72 27.60 -29.18
CA SER A 258 -8.13 27.61 -28.77
C SER A 258 -8.39 26.62 -27.65
N HIS A 259 -7.84 25.40 -27.75
CA HIS A 259 -7.93 24.39 -26.69
C HIS A 259 -7.17 24.84 -25.43
N PHE A 260 -5.98 25.41 -25.60
CA PHE A 260 -5.21 25.99 -24.51
C PHE A 260 -5.98 27.13 -23.80
N ALA A 261 -6.53 28.08 -24.56
CA ALA A 261 -7.30 29.19 -23.99
C ALA A 261 -8.53 28.70 -23.22
N HIS A 262 -9.23 27.70 -23.74
CA HIS A 262 -10.38 27.09 -23.05
C HIS A 262 -9.96 26.38 -21.75
N PHE A 263 -8.81 25.71 -21.76
CA PHE A 263 -8.26 25.04 -20.58
C PHE A 263 -7.85 26.02 -19.47
N VAL A 264 -7.33 27.18 -19.86
CA VAL A 264 -6.83 28.23 -18.94
C VAL A 264 -7.96 29.18 -18.52
N LYS A 265 -9.06 29.29 -19.24
CA LYS A 265 -10.18 30.22 -18.97
C LYS A 265 -10.74 30.17 -17.51
N PRO A 266 -10.89 29.02 -16.86
CA PRO A 266 -11.31 29.00 -15.46
C PRO A 266 -10.30 29.65 -14.50
N LEU A 267 -9.05 29.89 -14.95
CA LEU A 267 -7.97 30.49 -14.19
C LEU A 267 -7.92 32.00 -14.37
N SER A 268 -8.49 32.53 -15.47
CA SER A 268 -8.55 33.99 -15.72
C SER A 268 -9.49 34.74 -14.77
N GLU A 269 -10.37 34.03 -14.06
CA GLU A 269 -11.17 34.62 -12.97
C GLU A 269 -10.34 34.88 -11.69
N ILE A 270 -9.15 34.30 -11.60
CA ILE A 270 -8.19 34.47 -10.49
C ILE A 270 -7.12 35.52 -10.84
N LEU A 271 -6.98 35.87 -12.10
CA LEU A 271 -6.03 36.87 -12.62
C LEU A 271 -6.77 38.13 -13.06
N PRO A 272 -6.62 39.27 -12.37
CA PRO A 272 -7.32 40.51 -12.75
C PRO A 272 -6.75 41.24 -13.98
N VAL A 273 -5.80 40.65 -14.72
CA VAL A 273 -5.23 41.29 -15.94
C VAL A 273 -4.78 40.21 -16.95
N LEU A 274 -5.58 39.95 -17.94
CA LEU A 274 -5.16 39.58 -19.31
C LEU A 274 -5.97 40.41 -20.27
#